data_17576c3092dd6cb1a886e8ab9c2fe365
#
_entry.id   17576c3092dd6cb1a886e8ab9c2fe365
#
_cell.length_a   1.000
_cell.length_b   1.000
_cell.length_c   1.000
_cell.angle_alpha   90.00
_cell.angle_beta   90.00
_cell.angle_gamma   90.00
#
_symmetry.space_group_name_H-M   'P 1'
#
loop_
_entity.id
_entity.type
_entity.pdbx_description
1 polymer ?
#
loop_
_entity_poly.entity_id
_entity_poly.type
_entity_poly.pdbx_seq_one_letter_code
_entity_poly.pdbx_strand_id
1 'polypeptide(L)'
;MARKRFQDLKLTDAFLFAVVMQDEEICHDTLELLLGQKVGKVHVSVEHTVLYNSDCRSIRLDVYARADGTDDYDLEMQGTNSGNLPKRSRFYQAEMDTYALEPGQDPTELLNNTIIFICTFDPFGKGKYRYVFSNRCEEIPELGLGDGTKKIFLNTEGTNPDEVPAELVQFLQYVKDGNGECINDGLDKYLSRLHQHVTAVKRNREMERRYMTVGDLINLEKKSSFADGIKLGRKLCAAMCANGESELIPKLEDEAFLEEMLEKYQLLEDENA
;
A
#
# COMPACT_ATOMS: atom_id res chain seq x y z
N MET A 1 -15.13 15.61 1.72
CA MET A 1 -14.16 16.33 2.56
C MET A 1 -13.30 17.21 1.68
N ALA A 2 -12.91 18.41 2.13
CA ALA A 2 -11.99 19.26 1.40
C ALA A 2 -10.61 18.58 1.34
N ARG A 3 -9.96 18.65 0.18
CA ARG A 3 -8.62 18.10 -0.04
C ARG A 3 -7.60 18.84 0.82
N LYS A 4 -6.68 18.12 1.47
CA LYS A 4 -5.56 18.73 2.20
C LYS A 4 -4.65 19.48 1.22
N ARG A 5 -4.08 20.61 1.65
CA ARG A 5 -3.06 21.30 0.85
C ARG A 5 -1.79 20.42 0.83
N PHE A 6 -1.04 20.48 -0.25
CA PHE A 6 0.19 19.70 -0.41
C PHE A 6 1.19 19.96 0.74
N GLN A 7 1.32 21.21 1.18
CA GLN A 7 2.20 21.61 2.28
C GLN A 7 1.79 21.00 3.64
N ASP A 8 0.50 20.66 3.81
CA ASP A 8 -0.04 20.14 5.07
C ASP A 8 -0.04 18.59 5.12
N LEU A 9 0.45 17.93 4.06
CA LEU A 9 0.55 16.48 4.02
C LEU A 9 1.56 15.96 5.06
N LYS A 10 1.28 14.82 5.64
CA LYS A 10 2.21 14.05 6.47
C LYS A 10 2.82 12.92 5.63
N LEU A 11 3.89 12.30 6.12
CA LEU A 11 4.50 11.15 5.46
C LEU A 11 3.54 9.93 5.37
N THR A 12 2.46 9.94 6.16
CA THR A 12 1.33 8.99 6.06
C THR A 12 0.47 9.14 4.82
N ASP A 13 0.65 10.21 4.04
CA ASP A 13 -0.01 10.38 2.75
C ASP A 13 0.77 9.63 1.67
N ALA A 14 0.11 8.71 0.98
CA ALA A 14 0.74 7.81 0.00
C ALA A 14 1.46 8.58 -1.12
N PHE A 15 0.88 9.70 -1.60
CA PHE A 15 1.54 10.51 -2.62
C PHE A 15 2.85 11.12 -2.11
N LEU A 16 2.83 11.75 -0.93
CA LEU A 16 4.04 12.34 -0.36
C LEU A 16 5.08 11.27 -0.05
N PHE A 17 4.66 10.13 0.51
CA PHE A 17 5.55 9.01 0.80
C PHE A 17 6.24 8.50 -0.47
N ALA A 18 5.48 8.22 -1.52
CA ALA A 18 6.02 7.75 -2.78
C ALA A 18 7.01 8.76 -3.39
N VAL A 19 6.71 10.06 -3.37
CA VAL A 19 7.60 11.11 -3.90
C VAL A 19 8.89 11.22 -3.07
N VAL A 20 8.80 11.13 -1.74
CA VAL A 20 9.96 11.20 -0.84
C VAL A 20 10.88 10.00 -1.04
N MET A 21 10.32 8.81 -1.21
CA MET A 21 11.07 7.57 -1.40
C MET A 21 11.63 7.39 -2.83
N GLN A 22 11.34 8.31 -3.76
CA GLN A 22 12.01 8.33 -5.08
C GLN A 22 13.48 8.71 -4.99
N ASP A 23 13.90 9.37 -3.92
CA ASP A 23 15.31 9.60 -3.62
C ASP A 23 15.96 8.28 -3.18
N GLU A 24 16.89 7.76 -3.99
CA GLU A 24 17.51 6.45 -3.76
C GLU A 24 18.30 6.39 -2.46
N GLU A 25 18.92 7.50 -2.01
CA GLU A 25 19.65 7.54 -0.74
C GLU A 25 18.68 7.51 0.46
N ILE A 26 17.58 8.27 0.38
CA ILE A 26 16.54 8.25 1.41
C ILE A 26 15.87 6.87 1.47
N CYS A 27 15.55 6.28 0.32
CA CYS A 27 14.96 4.94 0.25
C CYS A 27 15.91 3.88 0.81
N HIS A 28 17.19 3.90 0.41
CA HIS A 28 18.23 3.01 0.93
C HIS A 28 18.32 3.06 2.46
N ASP A 29 18.48 4.25 3.03
CA ASP A 29 18.62 4.39 4.48
C ASP A 29 17.33 4.02 5.22
N THR A 30 16.17 4.30 4.60
CA THR A 30 14.87 3.82 5.11
C THR A 30 14.86 2.31 5.18
N LEU A 31 15.22 1.62 4.10
CA LEU A 31 15.26 0.15 4.05
C LEU A 31 16.21 -0.41 5.11
N GLU A 32 17.42 0.12 5.24
CA GLU A 32 18.36 -0.32 6.29
C GLU A 32 17.77 -0.21 7.70
N LEU A 33 17.09 0.92 7.98
CA LEU A 33 16.42 1.15 9.26
C LEU A 33 15.28 0.14 9.50
N LEU A 34 14.41 -0.07 8.50
CA LEU A 34 13.23 -0.92 8.65
C LEU A 34 13.60 -2.41 8.75
N LEU A 35 14.62 -2.83 8.00
CA LEU A 35 15.11 -4.21 8.00
C LEU A 35 16.00 -4.51 9.20
N GLY A 36 16.71 -3.49 9.72
CA GLY A 36 17.72 -3.65 10.78
C GLY A 36 18.99 -4.36 10.28
N GLN A 37 19.27 -4.30 8.98
CA GLN A 37 20.45 -4.89 8.34
C GLN A 37 20.94 -3.98 7.20
N LYS A 38 22.20 -4.19 6.78
CA LYS A 38 22.74 -3.47 5.64
C LYS A 38 22.07 -3.93 4.35
N VAL A 39 21.80 -2.95 3.48
CA VAL A 39 21.21 -3.14 2.16
C VAL A 39 22.23 -2.67 1.12
N GLY A 40 22.30 -3.35 -0.01
CA GLY A 40 23.13 -2.93 -1.11
C GLY A 40 22.62 -1.66 -1.80
N LYS A 41 23.24 -1.28 -2.90
CA LYS A 41 22.81 -0.10 -3.64
C LYS A 41 21.36 -0.26 -4.13
N VAL A 42 20.52 0.68 -3.77
CA VAL A 42 19.09 0.67 -4.09
C VAL A 42 18.81 1.46 -5.36
N HIS A 43 17.98 0.88 -6.22
CA HIS A 43 17.35 1.55 -7.36
C HIS A 43 15.84 1.57 -7.17
N VAL A 44 15.26 2.77 -7.16
CA VAL A 44 13.82 2.96 -6.99
C VAL A 44 13.15 3.07 -8.36
N SER A 45 12.17 2.22 -8.61
CA SER A 45 11.35 2.30 -9.81
C SER A 45 10.08 3.09 -9.54
N VAL A 46 9.94 4.22 -10.22
CA VAL A 46 8.79 5.13 -10.10
C VAL A 46 7.61 4.66 -10.93
N GLU A 47 7.83 3.75 -11.89
CA GLU A 47 6.86 3.35 -12.91
C GLU A 47 6.04 2.10 -12.57
N HIS A 48 6.21 1.52 -11.39
CA HIS A 48 5.43 0.36 -10.97
C HIS A 48 4.03 0.74 -10.46
N THR A 49 3.49 1.85 -10.96
CA THR A 49 2.04 1.94 -11.10
C THR A 49 1.70 1.03 -12.27
N VAL A 50 1.52 -0.23 -11.99
CA VAL A 50 1.09 -1.20 -13.00
C VAL A 50 -0.33 -0.81 -13.40
N LEU A 51 -0.41 -0.01 -14.45
CA LEU A 51 -1.64 0.21 -15.19
C LEU A 51 -1.92 -1.09 -15.95
N TYR A 52 -2.48 -2.06 -15.25
CA TYR A 52 -3.14 -3.16 -15.93
C TYR A 52 -4.43 -2.65 -16.58
N ASN A 53 -4.74 -3.23 -17.74
CA ASN A 53 -5.97 -3.09 -18.50
C ASN A 53 -7.18 -2.92 -17.58
N SER A 54 -8.18 -2.17 -18.04
CA SER A 54 -9.47 -1.91 -17.42
C SER A 54 -10.21 -3.12 -16.80
N ASP A 55 -9.75 -4.31 -17.08
CA ASP A 55 -10.39 -5.58 -16.71
C ASP A 55 -9.70 -6.32 -15.55
N CYS A 56 -8.54 -5.85 -15.07
CA CYS A 56 -7.86 -6.41 -13.92
C CYS A 56 -7.72 -5.34 -12.83
N ARG A 57 -7.99 -5.70 -11.58
CA ARG A 57 -7.74 -4.85 -10.41
C ARG A 57 -6.32 -4.31 -10.47
N SER A 58 -6.16 -3.04 -10.75
CA SER A 58 -4.86 -2.40 -10.80
C SER A 58 -4.25 -2.40 -9.42
N ILE A 59 -3.04 -2.97 -9.28
CA ILE A 59 -2.22 -2.83 -8.10
C ILE A 59 -1.35 -1.61 -8.28
N ARG A 60 -1.41 -0.76 -7.31
CA ARG A 60 -0.46 0.33 -7.15
C ARG A 60 0.44 -0.03 -5.99
N LEU A 61 1.68 -0.40 -6.27
CA LEU A 61 2.74 -0.43 -5.27
C LEU A 61 3.11 1.01 -4.95
N ASP A 62 3.19 1.36 -3.66
CA ASP A 62 3.54 2.73 -3.27
C ASP A 62 5.01 3.04 -3.65
N VAL A 63 5.93 2.13 -3.32
CA VAL A 63 7.36 2.26 -3.65
C VAL A 63 7.97 0.89 -3.90
N TYR A 64 8.39 0.64 -5.13
CA TYR A 64 9.17 -0.54 -5.48
C TYR A 64 10.64 -0.20 -5.56
N ALA A 65 11.48 -0.98 -4.89
CA ALA A 65 12.92 -0.79 -4.85
C ALA A 65 13.66 -2.11 -5.04
N ARG A 66 14.73 -2.10 -5.83
CA ARG A 66 15.62 -3.25 -6.04
C ARG A 66 17.01 -2.94 -5.51
N ALA A 67 17.58 -3.84 -4.71
CA ALA A 67 18.92 -3.71 -4.15
C ALA A 67 19.89 -4.70 -4.80
N ASP A 68 20.97 -4.20 -5.39
CA ASP A 68 22.09 -4.98 -5.99
C ASP A 68 21.68 -6.15 -6.91
N GLY A 69 20.44 -6.14 -7.43
CA GLY A 69 19.92 -7.19 -8.29
C GLY A 69 19.61 -8.52 -7.59
N THR A 70 19.60 -8.57 -6.25
CA THR A 70 19.34 -9.78 -5.46
C THR A 70 18.09 -9.70 -4.61
N ASP A 71 17.64 -8.50 -4.28
CA ASP A 71 16.55 -8.28 -3.35
C ASP A 71 15.56 -7.24 -3.90
N ASP A 72 14.29 -7.60 -3.92
CA ASP A 72 13.18 -6.74 -4.27
C ASP A 72 12.37 -6.35 -3.03
N TYR A 73 12.05 -5.07 -2.92
CA TYR A 73 11.30 -4.48 -1.81
C TYR A 73 10.07 -3.74 -2.31
N ASP A 74 8.96 -3.93 -1.63
CA ASP A 74 7.77 -3.12 -1.76
C ASP A 74 7.49 -2.43 -0.43
N LEU A 75 7.47 -1.08 -0.42
CA LEU A 75 7.18 -0.28 0.76
C LEU A 75 5.81 0.37 0.61
N GLU A 76 4.92 0.02 1.51
CA GLU A 76 3.52 0.43 1.50
C GLU A 76 3.15 1.28 2.73
N MET A 77 2.59 2.47 2.50
CA MET A 77 2.07 3.32 3.57
C MET A 77 0.57 3.08 3.80
N GLN A 78 0.20 2.65 5.01
CA GLN A 78 -1.18 2.30 5.35
C GLN A 78 -1.76 3.19 6.45
N GLY A 79 -2.60 4.14 6.03
CA GLY A 79 -3.29 5.07 6.94
C GLY A 79 -4.60 4.54 7.53
N THR A 80 -5.15 3.43 7.00
CA THR A 80 -6.46 2.89 7.39
C THR A 80 -6.42 1.37 7.45
N ASN A 81 -7.05 0.79 8.47
CA ASN A 81 -7.16 -0.67 8.58
C ASN A 81 -8.36 -1.17 7.75
N SER A 82 -8.08 -1.77 6.61
CA SER A 82 -9.09 -2.42 5.75
C SER A 82 -9.31 -3.89 6.08
N GLY A 83 -8.61 -4.45 7.08
CA GLY A 83 -8.73 -5.86 7.49
C GLY A 83 -8.16 -6.89 6.51
N ASN A 84 -7.57 -6.46 5.38
CA ASN A 84 -7.15 -7.35 4.30
C ASN A 84 -5.63 -7.43 4.09
N LEU A 85 -4.82 -6.74 4.91
CA LEU A 85 -3.37 -6.65 4.73
C LEU A 85 -2.65 -8.01 4.57
N PRO A 86 -2.99 -9.08 5.33
CA PRO A 86 -2.34 -10.38 5.14
C PRO A 86 -2.57 -10.99 3.76
N LYS A 87 -3.78 -10.82 3.20
CA LYS A 87 -4.08 -11.30 1.83
C LYS A 87 -3.45 -10.39 0.77
N ARG A 88 -3.48 -9.08 0.98
CA ARG A 88 -2.81 -8.10 0.11
C ARG A 88 -1.31 -8.36 0.03
N SER A 89 -0.63 -8.60 1.16
CA SER A 89 0.80 -8.88 1.16
C SER A 89 1.16 -10.11 0.32
N ARG A 90 0.31 -11.17 0.38
CA ARG A 90 0.48 -12.35 -0.46
C ARG A 90 0.27 -12.05 -1.94
N PHE A 91 -0.73 -11.23 -2.25
CA PHE A 91 -1.06 -10.85 -3.61
C PHE A 91 0.07 -10.00 -4.22
N TYR A 92 0.54 -8.98 -3.52
CA TYR A 92 1.65 -8.13 -3.96
C TYR A 92 2.94 -8.94 -4.18
N GLN A 93 3.22 -9.90 -3.30
CA GLN A 93 4.37 -10.79 -3.46
C GLN A 93 4.28 -11.60 -4.75
N ALA A 94 3.11 -12.19 -5.05
CA ALA A 94 2.89 -12.95 -6.28
C ALA A 94 3.02 -12.07 -7.54
N GLU A 95 2.57 -10.82 -7.48
CA GLU A 95 2.72 -9.86 -8.59
C GLU A 95 4.19 -9.49 -8.81
N MET A 96 4.95 -9.24 -7.75
CA MET A 96 6.38 -8.96 -7.85
C MET A 96 7.12 -10.15 -8.49
N ASP A 97 6.82 -11.38 -8.06
CA ASP A 97 7.40 -12.59 -8.61
C ASP A 97 7.03 -12.80 -10.09
N THR A 98 5.77 -12.58 -10.44
CA THR A 98 5.29 -12.65 -11.83
C THR A 98 5.97 -11.63 -12.73
N TYR A 99 6.24 -10.44 -12.21
CA TYR A 99 6.92 -9.37 -12.93
C TYR A 99 8.44 -9.62 -13.05
N ALA A 100 9.03 -10.28 -12.06
CA ALA A 100 10.47 -10.53 -11.99
C ALA A 100 10.93 -11.62 -12.97
N LEU A 101 10.04 -12.56 -13.36
CA LEU A 101 10.36 -13.66 -14.26
C LEU A 101 9.80 -13.42 -15.67
N GLU A 102 10.67 -13.55 -16.66
CA GLU A 102 10.24 -13.60 -18.06
C GLU A 102 9.78 -15.02 -18.45
N PRO A 103 8.93 -15.14 -19.49
CA PRO A 103 8.49 -16.45 -19.98
C PRO A 103 9.67 -17.37 -20.33
N GLY A 104 9.75 -18.51 -19.66
CA GLY A 104 10.79 -19.54 -19.87
C GLY A 104 11.98 -19.45 -18.92
N GLN A 105 12.04 -18.45 -18.04
CA GLN A 105 13.04 -18.42 -16.96
C GLN A 105 12.73 -19.46 -15.87
N ASP A 106 13.79 -19.95 -15.22
CA ASP A 106 13.66 -20.91 -14.12
C ASP A 106 13.27 -20.20 -12.82
N PRO A 107 12.32 -20.74 -12.03
CA PRO A 107 11.94 -20.16 -10.74
C PRO A 107 13.11 -19.95 -9.75
N THR A 108 14.25 -20.63 -9.93
CA THR A 108 15.46 -20.41 -9.13
C THR A 108 16.11 -19.03 -9.38
N GLU A 109 15.70 -18.33 -10.44
CA GLU A 109 16.15 -16.97 -10.75
C GLU A 109 15.34 -15.89 -10.01
N LEU A 110 14.26 -16.26 -9.27
CA LEU A 110 13.51 -15.33 -8.44
C LEU A 110 14.43 -14.69 -7.39
N LEU A 111 14.30 -13.36 -7.26
CA LEU A 111 15.00 -12.60 -6.23
C LEU A 111 14.33 -12.79 -4.87
N ASN A 112 15.06 -12.46 -3.79
CA ASN A 112 14.40 -12.33 -2.50
C ASN A 112 13.35 -11.21 -2.57
N ASN A 113 12.19 -11.43 -1.97
CA ASN A 113 11.03 -10.57 -2.09
C ASN A 113 10.51 -10.19 -0.69
N THR A 114 10.54 -8.91 -0.35
CA THR A 114 10.11 -8.41 0.95
C THR A 114 9.06 -7.32 0.82
N ILE A 115 7.85 -7.58 1.33
CA ILE A 115 6.78 -6.57 1.44
C ILE A 115 6.84 -5.92 2.81
N ILE A 116 6.86 -4.59 2.86
CA ILE A 116 6.95 -3.80 4.08
C ILE A 116 5.75 -2.85 4.16
N PHE A 117 4.83 -3.12 5.08
CA PHE A 117 3.74 -2.21 5.41
C PHE A 117 4.10 -1.32 6.59
N ILE A 118 3.99 -0.01 6.42
CA ILE A 118 4.09 0.98 7.50
C ILE A 118 2.67 1.42 7.87
N CYS A 119 2.16 0.93 9.01
CA CYS A 119 0.79 1.11 9.45
C CYS A 119 0.67 2.19 10.53
N THR A 120 -0.30 3.10 10.39
CA THR A 120 -0.64 4.07 11.45
C THR A 120 -1.55 3.48 12.54
N PHE A 121 -1.70 2.17 12.56
CA PHE A 121 -2.52 1.38 13.48
C PHE A 121 -1.84 0.03 13.71
N ASP A 122 -2.23 -0.69 14.80
CA ASP A 122 -1.74 -2.05 15.03
C ASP A 122 -2.54 -3.07 14.20
N PRO A 123 -1.94 -3.66 13.13
CA PRO A 123 -2.65 -4.57 12.23
C PRO A 123 -3.03 -5.92 12.87
N PHE A 124 -2.38 -6.29 14.00
CA PHE A 124 -2.58 -7.59 14.64
C PHE A 124 -3.04 -7.49 16.11
N GLY A 125 -3.11 -6.28 16.68
CA GLY A 125 -3.58 -6.04 18.04
C GLY A 125 -2.69 -6.67 19.14
N LYS A 126 -1.35 -6.80 18.88
CA LYS A 126 -0.39 -7.39 19.83
C LYS A 126 0.60 -6.37 20.39
N GLY A 127 0.45 -5.09 20.06
CA GLY A 127 1.27 -4.00 20.58
C GLY A 127 2.73 -3.99 20.15
N LYS A 128 3.12 -4.76 19.13
CA LYS A 128 4.51 -4.76 18.66
C LYS A 128 4.74 -3.65 17.64
N TYR A 129 5.89 -2.97 17.72
CA TYR A 129 6.34 -2.01 16.70
C TYR A 129 6.66 -2.68 15.37
N ARG A 130 7.10 -3.94 15.40
CA ARG A 130 7.47 -4.70 14.20
C ARG A 130 6.99 -6.14 14.30
N TYR A 131 6.31 -6.61 13.25
CA TYR A 131 5.94 -7.99 13.02
C TYR A 131 6.62 -8.48 11.76
N VAL A 132 7.34 -9.59 11.85
CA VAL A 132 8.02 -10.22 10.71
C VAL A 132 7.46 -11.61 10.49
N PHE A 133 7.01 -11.88 9.28
CA PHE A 133 6.51 -13.17 8.87
C PHE A 133 7.41 -13.76 7.79
N SER A 134 7.75 -15.04 7.95
CA SER A 134 8.47 -15.87 6.98
C SER A 134 7.86 -17.26 6.97
N ASN A 135 8.07 -18.00 5.88
CA ASN A 135 7.58 -19.37 5.75
C ASN A 135 8.44 -20.33 6.54
N ARG A 136 7.79 -21.16 7.41
CA ARG A 136 8.46 -22.14 8.28
C ARG A 136 7.71 -23.47 8.26
N CYS A 137 8.44 -24.55 8.52
CA CYS A 137 7.86 -25.87 8.67
C CYS A 137 7.04 -25.94 10.00
N GLU A 138 5.80 -26.43 9.94
CA GLU A 138 4.96 -26.57 11.14
C GLU A 138 5.50 -27.67 12.08
N GLU A 139 6.03 -28.75 11.50
CA GLU A 139 6.58 -29.89 12.25
C GLU A 139 7.95 -29.59 12.87
N ILE A 140 8.70 -28.67 12.27
CA ILE A 140 10.04 -28.26 12.73
C ILE A 140 10.12 -26.73 12.67
N PRO A 141 9.67 -25.99 13.71
CA PRO A 141 9.56 -24.53 13.69
C PRO A 141 10.85 -23.75 13.43
N GLU A 142 12.02 -24.37 13.69
CA GLU A 142 13.33 -23.79 13.42
C GLU A 142 13.72 -23.87 11.93
N LEU A 143 13.06 -24.75 11.15
CA LEU A 143 13.34 -24.95 9.73
C LEU A 143 12.58 -23.90 8.91
N GLY A 144 13.31 -22.92 8.36
CA GLY A 144 12.77 -21.99 7.35
C GLY A 144 12.62 -22.67 6.00
N LEU A 145 11.62 -22.27 5.21
CA LEU A 145 11.45 -22.79 3.84
C LEU A 145 12.59 -22.37 2.91
N GLY A 146 13.22 -21.22 3.18
CA GLY A 146 14.36 -20.75 2.38
C GLY A 146 13.94 -20.18 1.01
N ASP A 147 12.69 -19.79 0.85
CA ASP A 147 12.11 -19.26 -0.40
C ASP A 147 12.41 -17.78 -0.65
N GLY A 148 13.22 -17.13 0.20
CA GLY A 148 13.59 -15.72 0.08
C GLY A 148 12.46 -14.71 0.35
N THR A 149 11.25 -15.17 0.76
CA THR A 149 10.11 -14.29 0.97
C THR A 149 9.98 -13.81 2.41
N LYS A 150 9.63 -12.51 2.58
CA LYS A 150 9.33 -11.90 3.90
C LYS A 150 8.16 -10.94 3.81
N LYS A 151 7.42 -10.80 4.91
CA LYS A 151 6.41 -9.77 5.11
C LYS A 151 6.67 -9.07 6.42
N ILE A 152 6.83 -7.75 6.37
CA ILE A 152 7.11 -6.92 7.54
C ILE A 152 5.96 -5.94 7.71
N PHE A 153 5.39 -5.92 8.91
CA PHE A 153 4.38 -4.94 9.27
C PHE A 153 4.92 -4.09 10.41
N LEU A 154 5.05 -2.80 10.16
CA LEU A 154 5.46 -1.80 11.13
C LEU A 154 4.23 -1.08 11.65
N ASN A 155 4.24 -0.78 12.94
CA ASN A 155 3.09 -0.24 13.66
C ASN A 155 3.51 1.03 14.42
N THR A 156 2.90 2.19 14.13
CA THR A 156 3.20 3.43 14.85
C THR A 156 2.63 3.46 16.27
N GLU A 157 1.75 2.50 16.61
CA GLU A 157 1.08 2.36 17.92
C GLU A 157 1.74 1.25 18.79
N GLY A 158 2.99 0.88 18.50
CA GLY A 158 3.71 -0.13 19.27
C GLY A 158 3.91 0.27 20.72
N THR A 159 4.02 -0.72 21.62
CA THR A 159 4.17 -0.53 23.08
C THR A 159 5.39 -1.26 23.64
N ASN A 160 6.28 -1.77 22.77
CA ASN A 160 7.48 -2.53 23.16
C ASN A 160 8.78 -1.86 22.67
N PRO A 161 9.09 -0.60 23.10
CA PRO A 161 10.24 0.14 22.58
C PRO A 161 11.59 -0.53 22.92
N ASP A 162 11.66 -1.29 23.99
CA ASP A 162 12.89 -1.98 24.42
C ASP A 162 13.24 -3.21 23.58
N GLU A 163 12.32 -3.66 22.72
CA GLU A 163 12.51 -4.85 21.87
C GLU A 163 12.92 -4.49 20.42
N VAL A 164 13.01 -3.21 20.09
CA VAL A 164 13.36 -2.71 18.76
C VAL A 164 14.37 -1.58 18.85
N PRO A 165 15.15 -1.30 17.78
CA PRO A 165 16.06 -0.16 17.79
C PRO A 165 15.34 1.17 18.07
N ALA A 166 15.95 2.04 18.86
CA ALA A 166 15.38 3.34 19.21
C ALA A 166 15.11 4.21 17.97
N GLU A 167 15.98 4.10 16.98
CA GLU A 167 15.87 4.81 15.68
C GLU A 167 14.59 4.40 14.93
N LEU A 168 14.19 3.12 14.99
CA LEU A 168 12.95 2.64 14.40
C LEU A 168 11.73 3.25 15.11
N VAL A 169 11.76 3.33 16.45
CA VAL A 169 10.69 3.96 17.23
C VAL A 169 10.55 5.43 16.86
N GLN A 170 11.66 6.14 16.77
CA GLN A 170 11.70 7.56 16.39
C GLN A 170 11.17 7.77 14.96
N PHE A 171 11.56 6.92 14.01
CA PHE A 171 11.04 6.97 12.64
C PHE A 171 9.52 6.77 12.62
N LEU A 172 9.00 5.75 13.31
CA LEU A 172 7.56 5.47 13.35
C LEU A 172 6.80 6.62 14.04
N GLN A 173 7.37 7.24 15.05
CA GLN A 173 6.81 8.44 15.67
C GLN A 173 6.82 9.64 14.69
N TYR A 174 7.91 9.85 13.96
CA TYR A 174 7.98 10.85 12.89
C TYR A 174 6.91 10.64 11.81
N VAL A 175 6.72 9.39 11.38
CA VAL A 175 5.64 9.04 10.42
C VAL A 175 4.28 9.44 10.97
N LYS A 176 3.99 9.14 12.25
CA LYS A 176 2.72 9.44 12.90
C LYS A 176 2.48 10.95 13.04
N ASP A 177 3.46 11.68 13.54
CA ASP A 177 3.31 13.09 13.94
C ASP A 177 3.56 14.05 12.78
N GLY A 178 4.54 13.75 11.94
CA GLY A 178 4.83 14.49 10.71
C GLY A 178 5.46 15.87 10.88
N ASN A 179 5.83 16.27 12.11
CA ASN A 179 6.26 17.63 12.43
C ASN A 179 7.75 17.77 12.80
N GLY A 180 8.51 16.71 12.82
CA GLY A 180 9.95 16.77 13.16
C GLY A 180 10.28 17.14 14.62
N GLU A 181 9.28 17.36 15.50
CA GLU A 181 9.52 17.65 16.92
C GLU A 181 10.13 16.46 17.67
N CYS A 182 9.97 15.26 17.13
CA CYS A 182 10.59 14.04 17.66
C CYS A 182 12.07 13.89 17.26
N ILE A 183 12.60 14.77 16.42
CA ILE A 183 13.98 14.72 15.97
C ILE A 183 14.85 15.42 17.01
N ASN A 184 15.56 14.65 17.83
CA ASN A 184 16.53 15.19 18.77
C ASN A 184 17.80 15.60 18.00
N ASP A 185 18.13 16.88 18.01
CA ASP A 185 19.35 17.42 17.41
C ASP A 185 20.59 16.66 17.92
N GLY A 186 21.16 15.85 17.03
CA GLY A 186 22.44 15.16 17.24
C GLY A 186 22.42 13.64 17.37
N LEU A 187 21.26 12.97 17.51
CA LEU A 187 21.20 11.51 17.67
C LEU A 187 20.86 10.76 16.38
N ASP A 188 20.08 11.34 15.46
CA ASP A 188 19.71 10.66 14.23
C ASP A 188 19.94 11.52 12.97
N LYS A 189 21.09 11.27 12.32
CA LYS A 189 21.44 11.93 11.05
C LYS A 189 20.46 11.58 9.91
N TYR A 190 19.91 10.37 9.93
CA TYR A 190 18.96 9.93 8.92
C TYR A 190 17.64 10.69 9.05
N LEU A 191 17.03 10.75 10.25
CA LEU A 191 15.75 11.46 10.44
C LEU A 191 15.86 12.94 10.13
N SER A 192 16.97 13.57 10.49
CA SER A 192 17.25 14.98 10.15
C SER A 192 17.30 15.17 8.63
N ARG A 193 17.97 14.27 7.90
CA ARG A 193 18.05 14.30 6.44
C ARG A 193 16.69 14.02 5.80
N LEU A 194 15.96 13.00 6.27
CA LEU A 194 14.60 12.71 5.83
C LEU A 194 13.67 13.90 5.99
N HIS A 195 13.71 14.58 7.17
CA HIS A 195 12.86 15.75 7.42
C HIS A 195 13.22 16.93 6.50
N GLN A 196 14.50 17.18 6.26
CA GLN A 196 14.95 18.19 5.31
C GLN A 196 14.46 17.86 3.89
N HIS A 197 14.56 16.61 3.47
CA HIS A 197 14.08 16.15 2.16
C HIS A 197 12.56 16.29 2.03
N VAL A 198 11.78 15.85 3.01
CA VAL A 198 10.31 16.03 3.07
C VAL A 198 9.96 17.52 2.97
N THR A 199 10.69 18.39 3.67
CA THR A 199 10.46 19.84 3.63
C THR A 199 10.77 20.42 2.25
N ALA A 200 11.85 19.97 1.62
CA ALA A 200 12.22 20.39 0.26
C ALA A 200 11.16 19.94 -0.77
N VAL A 201 10.70 18.68 -0.70
CA VAL A 201 9.61 18.16 -1.54
C VAL A 201 8.35 19.00 -1.39
N LYS A 202 7.92 19.32 -0.17
CA LYS A 202 6.73 20.15 0.10
C LYS A 202 6.83 21.58 -0.44
N ARG A 203 8.02 22.10 -0.63
CA ARG A 203 8.27 23.43 -1.24
C ARG A 203 8.34 23.38 -2.76
N ASN A 204 8.40 22.19 -3.34
CA ASN A 204 8.53 22.04 -4.79
C ASN A 204 7.19 22.23 -5.49
N ARG A 205 7.09 23.30 -6.30
CA ARG A 205 5.85 23.65 -7.02
C ARG A 205 5.46 22.63 -8.10
N GLU A 206 6.41 21.90 -8.65
CA GLU A 206 6.12 20.85 -9.60
C GLU A 206 5.44 19.66 -8.93
N MET A 207 5.93 19.24 -7.76
CA MET A 207 5.31 18.18 -6.96
C MET A 207 3.91 18.59 -6.48
N GLU A 208 3.71 19.84 -6.10
CA GLU A 208 2.40 20.39 -5.78
C GLU A 208 1.42 20.27 -6.97
N ARG A 209 1.85 20.63 -8.19
CA ARG A 209 1.02 20.47 -9.38
C ARG A 209 0.70 19.00 -9.66
N ARG A 210 1.69 18.09 -9.58
CA ARG A 210 1.46 16.66 -9.76
C ARG A 210 0.44 16.13 -8.74
N TYR A 211 0.56 16.53 -7.47
CA TYR A 211 -0.42 16.19 -6.44
C TYR A 211 -1.83 16.67 -6.79
N MET A 212 -1.98 17.90 -7.27
CA MET A 212 -3.27 18.45 -7.70
C MET A 212 -3.85 17.66 -8.87
N THR A 213 -3.04 17.35 -9.88
CA THR A 213 -3.47 16.58 -11.06
C THR A 213 -3.94 15.17 -10.70
N VAL A 214 -3.17 14.44 -9.90
CA VAL A 214 -3.55 13.10 -9.43
C VAL A 214 -4.87 13.12 -8.67
N GLY A 215 -5.09 14.14 -7.83
CA GLY A 215 -6.35 14.26 -7.11
C GLY A 215 -7.54 14.63 -8.00
N ASP A 216 -7.31 15.38 -9.06
CA ASP A 216 -8.36 15.68 -10.02
C ASP A 216 -8.75 14.44 -10.81
N LEU A 217 -7.77 13.61 -11.20
CA LEU A 217 -8.02 12.31 -11.84
C LEU A 217 -8.81 11.37 -10.92
N ILE A 218 -8.40 11.22 -9.65
CA ILE A 218 -9.13 10.41 -8.67
C ILE A 218 -10.57 10.92 -8.46
N ASN A 219 -10.78 12.24 -8.45
CA ASN A 219 -12.12 12.81 -8.31
C ASN A 219 -12.98 12.58 -9.57
N LEU A 220 -12.38 12.60 -10.77
CA LEU A 220 -13.08 12.27 -12.00
C LEU A 220 -13.49 10.79 -12.01
N GLU A 221 -12.59 9.89 -11.67
CA GLU A 221 -12.86 8.46 -11.56
C GLU A 221 -13.97 8.15 -10.56
N LYS A 222 -13.91 8.73 -9.35
CA LYS A 222 -14.98 8.58 -8.35
C LYS A 222 -16.33 9.08 -8.84
N LYS A 223 -16.36 10.19 -9.58
CA LYS A 223 -17.61 10.72 -10.16
C LYS A 223 -18.15 9.81 -11.24
N SER A 224 -17.30 9.26 -12.10
CA SER A 224 -17.68 8.28 -13.12
C SER A 224 -18.25 7.02 -12.46
N SER A 225 -17.51 6.39 -11.56
CA SER A 225 -17.95 5.18 -10.84
C SER A 225 -19.28 5.40 -10.08
N PHE A 226 -19.45 6.58 -9.47
CA PHE A 226 -20.71 6.92 -8.80
C PHE A 226 -21.87 7.07 -9.79
N ALA A 227 -21.63 7.69 -10.94
CA ALA A 227 -22.63 7.84 -11.99
C ALA A 227 -23.04 6.50 -12.58
N ASP A 228 -22.07 5.60 -12.79
CA ASP A 228 -22.30 4.26 -13.28
C ASP A 228 -23.07 3.40 -12.25
N GLY A 229 -22.73 3.50 -10.98
CA GLY A 229 -23.49 2.86 -9.89
C GLY A 229 -24.95 3.34 -9.81
N ILE A 230 -25.21 4.66 -9.96
CA ILE A 230 -26.57 5.19 -10.04
C ILE A 230 -27.31 4.63 -11.27
N LYS A 231 -26.66 4.59 -12.43
CA LYS A 231 -27.24 4.07 -13.66
C LYS A 231 -27.61 2.59 -13.51
N LEU A 232 -26.72 1.79 -12.92
CA LEU A 232 -26.94 0.38 -12.63
C LEU A 232 -28.12 0.19 -11.66
N GLY A 233 -28.13 0.91 -10.54
CA GLY A 233 -29.22 0.88 -9.57
C GLY A 233 -30.59 1.25 -10.17
N ARG A 234 -30.63 2.26 -11.07
CA ARG A 234 -31.87 2.61 -11.79
C ARG A 234 -32.32 1.49 -12.73
N LYS A 235 -31.40 0.83 -13.46
CA LYS A 235 -31.74 -0.32 -14.31
C LYS A 235 -32.31 -1.46 -13.47
N LEU A 236 -31.69 -1.79 -12.34
CA LEU A 236 -32.17 -2.83 -11.43
C LEU A 236 -33.57 -2.54 -10.89
N CYS A 237 -33.78 -1.34 -10.31
CA CYS A 237 -35.11 -0.95 -9.82
C CYS A 237 -36.19 -1.00 -10.91
N ALA A 238 -35.87 -0.55 -12.13
CA ALA A 238 -36.80 -0.62 -13.25
C ALA A 238 -37.15 -2.06 -13.64
N ALA A 239 -36.17 -2.97 -13.67
CA ALA A 239 -36.35 -4.38 -13.94
C ALA A 239 -37.22 -5.06 -12.87
N MET A 240 -36.95 -4.80 -11.59
CA MET A 240 -37.75 -5.31 -10.46
C MET A 240 -39.19 -4.81 -10.51
N CYS A 241 -39.40 -3.54 -10.80
CA CYS A 241 -40.76 -2.98 -10.98
C CYS A 241 -41.51 -3.63 -12.15
N ALA A 242 -40.84 -3.81 -13.29
CA ALA A 242 -41.43 -4.46 -14.48
C ALA A 242 -41.84 -5.91 -14.22
N ASN A 243 -41.16 -6.61 -13.32
CA ASN A 243 -41.46 -7.99 -12.92
C ASN A 243 -42.36 -8.10 -11.67
N GLY A 244 -42.91 -6.98 -11.17
CA GLY A 244 -43.83 -6.97 -10.03
C GLY A 244 -43.15 -7.15 -8.67
N GLU A 245 -41.83 -6.96 -8.58
CA GLU A 245 -41.00 -7.17 -7.38
C GLU A 245 -40.67 -5.84 -6.66
N SER A 246 -41.43 -4.80 -6.88
CA SER A 246 -41.16 -3.46 -6.30
C SER A 246 -41.13 -3.45 -4.76
N GLU A 247 -41.84 -4.38 -4.11
CA GLU A 247 -41.85 -4.53 -2.65
C GLU A 247 -40.50 -5.01 -2.08
N LEU A 248 -39.65 -5.60 -2.93
CA LEU A 248 -38.32 -6.08 -2.56
C LEU A 248 -37.23 -5.00 -2.68
N ILE A 249 -37.49 -3.88 -3.32
CA ILE A 249 -36.51 -2.79 -3.49
C ILE A 249 -35.88 -2.32 -2.16
N PRO A 250 -36.60 -2.19 -1.05
CA PRO A 250 -35.98 -1.83 0.23
C PRO A 250 -34.94 -2.83 0.75
N LYS A 251 -35.01 -4.09 0.29
CA LYS A 251 -34.01 -5.12 0.68
C LYS A 251 -32.69 -4.99 -0.07
N LEU A 252 -32.57 -4.15 -1.07
CA LEU A 252 -31.32 -3.86 -1.79
C LEU A 252 -30.26 -3.15 -0.92
N GLU A 253 -30.59 -2.77 0.32
CA GLU A 253 -29.62 -2.33 1.32
C GLU A 253 -28.74 -3.50 1.83
N ASP A 254 -29.22 -4.75 1.70
CA ASP A 254 -28.42 -5.94 1.99
C ASP A 254 -27.56 -6.29 0.77
N GLU A 255 -26.24 -6.35 0.98
CA GLU A 255 -25.24 -6.51 -0.08
C GLU A 255 -25.40 -7.86 -0.82
N ALA A 256 -25.67 -8.94 -0.07
CA ALA A 256 -25.86 -10.28 -0.66
C ALA A 256 -27.15 -10.34 -1.51
N PHE A 257 -28.23 -9.68 -1.03
CA PHE A 257 -29.48 -9.59 -1.78
C PHE A 257 -29.34 -8.71 -3.03
N LEU A 258 -28.54 -7.63 -2.95
CA LEU A 258 -28.23 -6.78 -4.10
C LEU A 258 -27.49 -7.58 -5.18
N GLU A 259 -26.47 -8.34 -4.81
CA GLU A 259 -25.71 -9.20 -5.74
C GLU A 259 -26.62 -10.24 -6.39
N GLU A 260 -27.46 -10.94 -5.62
CA GLU A 260 -28.45 -11.91 -6.15
C GLU A 260 -29.37 -11.28 -7.20
N MET A 261 -29.85 -10.07 -6.94
CA MET A 261 -30.76 -9.39 -7.87
C MET A 261 -30.04 -8.89 -9.13
N LEU A 262 -28.80 -8.43 -9.01
CA LEU A 262 -27.98 -8.03 -10.16
C LEU A 262 -27.70 -9.22 -11.08
N GLU A 263 -27.39 -10.41 -10.53
CA GLU A 263 -27.23 -11.65 -11.27
C GLU A 263 -28.54 -12.08 -11.92
N LYS A 264 -29.64 -12.12 -11.16
CA LYS A 264 -30.99 -12.51 -11.64
C LYS A 264 -31.42 -11.72 -12.86
N TYR A 265 -31.13 -10.42 -12.86
CA TYR A 265 -31.53 -9.52 -13.96
C TYR A 265 -30.42 -9.35 -15.02
N GLN A 266 -29.31 -10.11 -14.92
CA GLN A 266 -28.18 -10.07 -15.86
C GLN A 266 -27.67 -8.65 -16.08
N LEU A 267 -27.55 -7.88 -14.98
CA LEU A 267 -27.10 -6.48 -15.01
C LEU A 267 -25.62 -6.33 -14.66
N LEU A 268 -24.97 -7.39 -14.18
CA LEU A 268 -23.52 -7.49 -14.12
C LEU A 268 -23.07 -7.68 -15.58
N GLU A 269 -22.32 -6.73 -16.12
CA GLU A 269 -21.69 -6.91 -17.43
C GLU A 269 -20.76 -8.13 -17.30
N ASP A 270 -20.87 -9.08 -18.24
CA ASP A 270 -19.92 -10.19 -18.32
C ASP A 270 -18.52 -9.60 -18.48
N GLU A 271 -17.64 -9.77 -17.48
CA GLU A 271 -16.23 -9.35 -17.52
C GLU A 271 -15.43 -10.09 -18.63
N ASN A 272 -16.10 -10.76 -19.56
CA ASN A 272 -15.51 -11.58 -20.63
C ASN A 272 -16.05 -11.26 -22.04
N ALA A 273 -16.48 -10.05 -22.33
CA ALA A 273 -16.87 -9.66 -23.69
C ALA A 273 -15.86 -8.71 -24.35
#